data_24af30a8b35f23c6a514b45b2f8cdcc4
#
_entry.id   24af30a8b35f23c6a514b45b2f8cdcc4
#
_cell.length_a   1.000
_cell.length_b   1.000
_cell.length_c   1.000
_cell.angle_alpha   90.00
_cell.angle_beta   90.00
_cell.angle_gamma   90.00
#
_symmetry.space_group_name_H-M   'P 1'
#
loop_
_entity.id
_entity.type
_entity.pdbx_description
1 polymer ?
#
loop_
_entity_poly.entity_id
_entity_poly.type
_entity_poly.pdbx_seq_one_letter_code
_entity_poly.pdbx_strand_id
1 'polypeptide(L)'
;MGIALPAPAKHIRLTSHRPIEGGSSAPPIRWGAGDPLARGPIVGTTTERSRRNVIGTHSGSYGVYRALAVAAKSLTRGHRPDLTNTAPTDPIGPYPQWSDPDRIVSLDPWGAVVADVYKTFLADRYDIRPTMAVTKAHIDLPEVREAIAAHRLVADGELLLRNGSTVVTKVAIEPVWWLPGVARRFNVSETDLRRALFEETGGMYPELVTRSDLEVLLPPVGGQTVYVFGDPRDLANPDVTLTARMHDECNGSDVFGSDICTCRPYLTHAIEECIRGAQAGGVGVVIYCRKEGRALGEVTKFLVYNARKRQDGGDSANNYFLRTECVAGVQDMRFQELMPDVLHWLGVRKIHRLVSMSNMKYDAIVSSGIEVGTRVRIPDRLVPADARVEINAKMAAGYFTDSEVPDVAELCNTKGRSLR
;
A
#
# COMPACT_ATOMS: atom_id res chain seq x y z
N MET A 1 -14.93 46.39 18.48
CA MET A 1 -14.56 45.08 18.95
C MET A 1 -14.06 44.29 17.76
N GLY A 2 -12.74 44.16 17.59
CA GLY A 2 -12.17 43.33 16.54
C GLY A 2 -12.33 41.89 16.90
N ILE A 3 -12.99 41.10 16.04
CA ILE A 3 -13.05 39.67 16.17
C ILE A 3 -11.62 39.16 15.92
N ALA A 4 -10.98 38.69 17.00
CA ALA A 4 -9.68 38.03 16.87
C ALA A 4 -9.88 36.79 15.99
N LEU A 5 -9.19 36.75 14.84
CA LEU A 5 -9.15 35.56 14.02
C LEU A 5 -8.64 34.38 14.86
N PRO A 6 -9.24 33.20 14.77
CA PRO A 6 -8.76 32.04 15.49
C PRO A 6 -7.30 31.78 15.11
N ALA A 7 -6.48 31.46 16.11
CA ALA A 7 -5.08 31.10 15.87
C ALA A 7 -5.03 29.99 14.80
N PRO A 8 -4.07 30.06 13.86
CA PRO A 8 -3.96 29.04 12.81
C PRO A 8 -3.86 27.65 13.45
N ALA A 9 -4.61 26.70 12.91
CA ALA A 9 -4.61 25.32 13.37
C ALA A 9 -3.17 24.78 13.43
N LYS A 10 -2.80 24.22 14.55
CA LYS A 10 -1.51 23.53 14.70
C LYS A 10 -1.65 22.10 14.18
N HIS A 11 -0.56 21.54 13.69
CA HIS A 11 -0.57 20.18 13.15
C HIS A 11 0.14 19.22 14.09
N ILE A 12 -0.49 18.07 14.40
CA ILE A 12 0.22 16.91 14.94
C ILE A 12 0.75 16.10 13.78
N ARG A 13 2.07 15.90 13.76
CA ARG A 13 2.75 15.05 12.81
C ARG A 13 3.45 13.93 13.56
N LEU A 14 2.89 12.77 13.47
CA LEU A 14 3.40 11.58 14.15
C LEU A 14 4.57 11.00 13.35
N THR A 15 5.67 11.72 13.31
CA THR A 15 6.88 11.35 12.56
C THR A 15 8.13 11.41 13.44
N SER A 16 9.18 10.76 13.00
CA SER A 16 10.48 10.75 13.69
C SER A 16 11.34 11.99 13.47
N HIS A 17 10.85 12.97 12.70
CA HIS A 17 11.62 14.15 12.35
C HIS A 17 11.64 15.20 13.49
N ARG A 18 12.72 15.94 13.59
CA ARG A 18 12.90 16.99 14.58
C ARG A 18 12.11 18.24 14.25
N PRO A 19 11.67 19.02 15.28
CA PRO A 19 11.33 20.40 15.07
C PRO A 19 12.55 21.17 14.60
N ILE A 20 12.31 22.22 13.86
CA ILE A 20 13.34 23.19 13.49
C ILE A 20 13.70 23.97 14.73
N GLU A 21 14.98 23.98 15.11
CA GLU A 21 15.47 24.74 16.26
C GLU A 21 15.34 26.24 15.96
N GLY A 22 14.63 26.97 16.83
CA GLY A 22 14.40 28.42 16.68
C GLY A 22 13.40 28.82 15.61
N GLY A 23 12.68 27.85 15.03
CA GLY A 23 11.74 28.11 13.93
C GLY A 23 10.34 28.46 14.38
N SER A 24 9.65 29.19 13.53
CA SER A 24 8.22 29.41 13.58
C SER A 24 7.44 28.09 13.55
N SER A 25 6.17 28.11 13.92
CA SER A 25 5.25 26.98 13.75
C SER A 25 5.36 26.39 12.36
N ALA A 26 5.28 25.05 12.25
CA ALA A 26 5.25 24.41 10.93
C ALA A 26 4.16 25.04 10.04
N PRO A 27 4.45 25.24 8.74
CA PRO A 27 3.49 25.85 7.84
C PRO A 27 2.18 25.06 7.81
N PRO A 28 1.03 25.72 7.64
CA PRO A 28 -0.26 25.07 7.59
C PRO A 28 -0.32 24.12 6.40
N ILE A 29 -1.09 23.03 6.54
CA ILE A 29 -1.39 22.13 5.45
C ILE A 29 -2.82 22.39 4.99
N ARG A 30 -2.99 22.54 3.68
CA ARG A 30 -4.29 22.63 3.01
C ARG A 30 -4.48 21.41 2.13
N TRP A 31 -4.90 20.32 2.72
CA TRP A 31 -5.13 19.09 1.97
C TRP A 31 -6.12 19.32 0.84
N GLY A 32 -5.80 18.84 -0.37
CA GLY A 32 -6.62 19.10 -1.57
C GLY A 32 -6.27 20.37 -2.34
N ALA A 33 -5.34 21.23 -1.90
CA ALA A 33 -4.86 22.31 -2.74
C ALA A 33 -4.09 21.79 -3.95
N GLY A 34 -4.39 22.32 -5.14
CA GLY A 34 -3.74 21.91 -6.40
C GLY A 34 -2.32 22.41 -6.56
N ASP A 35 -1.98 23.51 -5.92
CA ASP A 35 -0.61 24.05 -5.87
C ASP A 35 0.10 23.48 -4.64
N PRO A 36 1.29 22.85 -4.80
CA PRO A 36 2.04 22.28 -3.70
C PRO A 36 2.46 23.30 -2.64
N LEU A 37 2.77 24.54 -3.02
CA LEU A 37 3.12 25.61 -2.07
C LEU A 37 1.91 26.03 -1.24
N ALA A 38 0.73 26.07 -1.85
CA ALA A 38 -0.54 26.35 -1.15
C ALA A 38 -0.94 25.14 -0.26
N ARG A 39 -0.67 23.90 -0.69
CA ARG A 39 -0.90 22.71 0.11
C ARG A 39 -0.01 22.70 1.36
N GLY A 40 1.20 23.19 1.23
CA GLY A 40 2.22 23.21 2.27
C GLY A 40 2.98 21.87 2.42
N PRO A 41 4.25 21.90 2.88
CA PRO A 41 5.06 20.68 3.01
C PRO A 41 4.61 19.84 4.20
N ILE A 42 4.71 18.53 4.07
CA ILE A 42 4.67 17.62 5.21
C ILE A 42 6.03 17.65 5.87
N VAL A 43 6.12 18.39 6.96
CA VAL A 43 7.32 18.46 7.78
C VAL A 43 7.26 17.38 8.84
N GLY A 44 8.31 16.55 8.90
CA GLY A 44 8.32 15.41 9.78
C GLY A 44 8.58 15.76 11.25
N THR A 45 7.64 16.38 11.96
CA THR A 45 7.87 16.78 13.36
C THR A 45 6.61 16.83 14.21
N THR A 46 6.79 16.75 15.53
CA THR A 46 5.79 17.14 16.53
C THR A 46 5.90 18.64 16.82
N THR A 47 4.80 19.29 17.23
CA THR A 47 4.76 20.74 17.46
C THR A 47 5.65 21.24 18.59
N GLU A 48 5.96 20.38 19.58
CA GLU A 48 6.80 20.73 20.72
C GLU A 48 7.83 19.64 21.01
N ARG A 49 9.11 20.04 21.15
CA ARG A 49 10.21 19.12 21.42
C ARG A 49 10.05 18.37 22.75
N SER A 50 9.55 19.06 23.77
CA SER A 50 9.35 18.51 25.11
C SER A 50 8.26 17.45 25.18
N ARG A 51 7.36 17.42 24.21
CA ARG A 51 6.24 16.44 24.14
C ARG A 51 6.53 15.25 23.25
N ARG A 52 7.75 15.10 22.80
CA ARG A 52 8.15 13.91 22.05
C ARG A 52 8.33 12.73 22.97
N ASN A 53 7.28 12.01 23.20
CA ASN A 53 7.34 10.65 23.73
C ASN A 53 7.19 9.59 22.61
N VAL A 54 7.14 10.04 21.36
CA VAL A 54 6.88 9.19 20.21
C VAL A 54 8.18 8.77 19.58
N ILE A 55 8.46 7.48 19.59
CA ILE A 55 9.55 6.87 18.85
C ILE A 55 9.01 6.45 17.50
N GLY A 56 9.49 7.15 16.45
CA GLY A 56 9.44 6.73 15.07
C GLY A 56 8.12 6.17 14.55
N THR A 57 7.23 7.04 14.18
CA THR A 57 5.99 6.61 13.53
C THR A 57 6.08 6.69 12.02
N HIS A 58 6.93 7.55 11.51
CA HIS A 58 7.20 7.58 10.08
C HIS A 58 7.96 6.31 9.71
N SER A 59 7.42 5.50 8.84
CA SER A 59 7.95 4.19 8.47
C SER A 59 8.08 3.20 9.64
N GLY A 60 7.33 3.36 10.71
CA GLY A 60 7.29 2.43 11.82
C GLY A 60 8.67 2.11 12.40
N SER A 61 9.14 0.87 12.22
CA SER A 61 10.42 0.39 12.73
C SER A 61 11.65 1.15 12.21
N TYR A 62 11.61 1.75 11.02
CA TYR A 62 12.74 2.53 10.49
C TYR A 62 13.03 3.79 11.31
N GLY A 63 12.01 4.42 11.89
CA GLY A 63 12.20 5.51 12.84
C GLY A 63 12.93 5.06 14.09
N VAL A 64 12.68 3.85 14.58
CA VAL A 64 13.41 3.25 15.71
C VAL A 64 14.87 2.97 15.33
N TYR A 65 15.11 2.36 14.16
CA TYR A 65 16.48 2.14 13.67
C TYR A 65 17.27 3.45 13.56
N ARG A 66 16.64 4.52 13.04
CA ARG A 66 17.27 5.85 13.01
C ARG A 66 17.61 6.36 14.41
N ALA A 67 16.71 6.23 15.37
CA ALA A 67 16.94 6.62 16.75
C ALA A 67 18.11 5.85 17.37
N LEU A 68 18.18 4.53 17.13
CA LEU A 68 19.29 3.69 17.58
C LEU A 68 20.61 4.11 16.92
N ALA A 69 20.61 4.38 15.61
CA ALA A 69 21.79 4.85 14.89
C ALA A 69 22.33 6.18 15.46
N VAL A 70 21.44 7.10 15.82
CA VAL A 70 21.82 8.36 16.51
C VAL A 70 22.37 8.08 17.89
N ALA A 71 21.75 7.19 18.68
CA ALA A 71 22.20 6.83 20.01
C ALA A 71 23.57 6.13 19.95
N ALA A 72 23.80 5.26 18.99
CA ALA A 72 25.05 4.57 18.73
C ALA A 72 26.13 5.48 18.07
N LYS A 73 25.83 6.75 17.81
CA LYS A 73 26.71 7.72 17.16
C LYS A 73 27.13 7.37 15.71
N SER A 74 26.46 6.41 15.08
CA SER A 74 26.65 6.05 13.67
C SER A 74 25.91 7.02 12.72
N LEU A 75 24.97 7.78 13.21
CA LEU A 75 24.26 8.83 12.48
C LEU A 75 24.33 10.15 13.25
N THR A 76 24.77 11.20 12.59
CA THR A 76 24.75 12.55 13.17
C THR A 76 23.31 13.02 13.38
N ARG A 77 23.00 13.44 14.60
CA ARG A 77 21.65 13.84 15.00
C ARG A 77 21.05 14.96 14.13
N GLY A 78 21.85 15.87 13.63
CA GLY A 78 21.43 16.98 12.76
C GLY A 78 21.50 16.68 11.27
N HIS A 79 21.85 15.44 10.87
CA HIS A 79 21.97 15.08 9.47
C HIS A 79 20.67 15.38 8.71
N ARG A 80 20.80 16.03 7.56
CA ARG A 80 19.74 16.26 6.60
C ARG A 80 20.05 15.48 5.34
N PRO A 81 19.04 14.92 4.67
CA PRO A 81 19.27 14.24 3.41
C PRO A 81 19.79 15.24 2.36
N ASP A 82 20.81 14.84 1.63
CA ASP A 82 21.17 15.49 0.37
C ASP A 82 20.21 14.95 -0.71
N LEU A 83 19.40 15.83 -1.27
CA LEU A 83 18.42 15.48 -2.32
C LEU A 83 18.94 15.81 -3.73
N THR A 84 20.25 16.10 -3.88
CA THR A 84 20.86 16.34 -5.19
C THR A 84 20.79 15.06 -6.02
N ASN A 85 20.33 15.18 -7.26
CA ASN A 85 20.19 14.07 -8.22
C ASN A 85 19.27 12.92 -7.74
N THR A 86 18.31 13.19 -6.88
CA THR A 86 17.31 12.22 -6.42
C THR A 86 15.95 12.36 -7.10
N ALA A 87 15.87 13.20 -8.13
CA ALA A 87 14.65 13.43 -8.89
C ALA A 87 14.06 12.10 -9.44
N PRO A 88 12.73 12.02 -9.59
CA PRO A 88 12.07 10.86 -10.19
C PRO A 88 12.67 10.51 -11.56
N THR A 89 12.93 9.23 -11.82
CA THR A 89 13.39 8.76 -13.14
C THR A 89 12.32 8.93 -14.21
N ASP A 90 11.06 8.81 -13.83
CA ASP A 90 9.90 9.08 -14.68
C ASP A 90 8.97 10.05 -13.95
N PRO A 91 8.63 11.20 -14.53
CA PRO A 91 7.69 12.13 -13.93
C PRO A 91 6.28 11.53 -13.94
N ILE A 92 5.63 11.52 -12.78
CA ILE A 92 4.25 11.11 -12.61
C ILE A 92 3.46 12.31 -12.13
N GLY A 93 2.37 12.64 -12.85
CA GLY A 93 1.53 13.78 -12.51
C GLY A 93 2.17 15.16 -12.80
N PRO A 94 1.62 16.23 -12.24
CA PRO A 94 0.41 16.22 -11.39
C PRO A 94 -0.87 15.89 -12.18
N TYR A 95 -1.79 15.19 -11.53
CA TYR A 95 -3.11 14.86 -12.08
C TYR A 95 -4.22 15.58 -11.30
N PRO A 96 -5.41 15.82 -11.91
CA PRO A 96 -6.53 16.47 -11.23
C PRO A 96 -6.94 15.80 -9.91
N GLN A 97 -6.79 14.49 -9.82
CA GLN A 97 -7.10 13.69 -8.62
C GLN A 97 -6.24 14.10 -7.40
N TRP A 98 -5.05 14.70 -7.60
CA TRP A 98 -4.16 15.10 -6.51
C TRP A 98 -4.72 16.22 -5.65
N SER A 99 -5.61 17.04 -6.22
CA SER A 99 -6.30 18.12 -5.51
C SER A 99 -7.70 17.76 -5.02
N ASP A 100 -8.10 16.49 -5.13
CA ASP A 100 -9.37 16.00 -4.61
C ASP A 100 -9.15 15.36 -3.22
N PRO A 101 -9.59 16.05 -2.12
CA PRO A 101 -9.34 15.58 -0.76
C PRO A 101 -10.15 14.33 -0.38
N ASP A 102 -11.06 13.87 -1.23
CA ASP A 102 -11.84 12.66 -1.02
C ASP A 102 -11.25 11.46 -1.79
N ARG A 103 -10.39 11.70 -2.78
CA ARG A 103 -9.74 10.66 -3.59
C ARG A 103 -8.40 10.20 -3.06
N ILE A 104 -7.64 11.10 -2.42
CA ILE A 104 -6.32 10.78 -1.87
C ILE A 104 -6.26 11.27 -0.43
N VAL A 105 -6.33 10.35 0.51
CA VAL A 105 -6.28 10.62 1.96
C VAL A 105 -5.17 9.84 2.67
N SER A 106 -4.54 8.87 2.01
CA SER A 106 -3.60 7.93 2.64
C SER A 106 -2.17 8.00 2.09
N LEU A 107 -1.85 8.97 1.26
CA LEU A 107 -0.50 9.23 0.76
C LEU A 107 -0.30 10.72 0.43
N ASP A 108 0.96 11.18 0.37
CA ASP A 108 1.29 12.55 -0.06
C ASP A 108 1.44 12.60 -1.58
N PRO A 109 0.52 13.26 -2.33
CA PRO A 109 0.65 13.34 -3.78
C PRO A 109 1.97 13.97 -4.27
N TRP A 110 2.52 14.91 -3.51
CA TRP A 110 3.76 15.63 -3.84
C TRP A 110 5.03 14.95 -3.30
N GLY A 111 4.87 13.77 -2.69
CA GLY A 111 5.93 13.08 -1.97
C GLY A 111 7.15 12.71 -2.80
N ALA A 112 7.01 12.56 -4.12
CA ALA A 112 8.11 12.20 -5.03
C ALA A 112 8.93 13.42 -5.50
N VAL A 113 8.39 14.64 -5.40
CA VAL A 113 8.99 15.85 -5.98
C VAL A 113 9.32 16.92 -4.94
N VAL A 114 9.53 16.50 -3.69
CA VAL A 114 9.80 17.38 -2.54
C VAL A 114 10.99 18.31 -2.79
N ALA A 115 12.05 17.81 -3.41
CA ALA A 115 13.26 18.59 -3.70
C ALA A 115 13.00 19.80 -4.59
N ASP A 116 12.08 19.64 -5.55
CA ASP A 116 11.75 20.70 -6.51
C ASP A 116 10.68 21.64 -5.99
N VAL A 117 9.55 21.09 -5.52
CA VAL A 117 8.38 21.89 -5.14
C VAL A 117 8.57 22.65 -3.83
N TYR A 118 9.39 22.14 -2.90
CA TYR A 118 9.65 22.74 -1.59
C TYR A 118 11.07 23.26 -1.41
N LYS A 119 11.80 23.54 -2.50
CA LYS A 119 13.20 24.03 -2.44
C LYS A 119 13.40 25.25 -1.56
N THR A 120 12.46 26.20 -1.52
CA THR A 120 12.52 27.38 -0.67
C THR A 120 12.45 27.02 0.82
N PHE A 121 11.54 26.12 1.19
CA PHE A 121 11.44 25.61 2.55
C PHE A 121 12.68 24.82 2.98
N LEU A 122 13.26 24.03 2.07
CA LEU A 122 14.50 23.32 2.33
C LEU A 122 15.67 24.27 2.54
N ALA A 123 15.75 25.37 1.76
CA ALA A 123 16.74 26.44 1.94
C ALA A 123 16.56 27.13 3.30
N ASP A 124 15.33 27.35 3.74
CA ASP A 124 14.99 27.89 5.06
C ASP A 124 15.12 26.87 6.20
N ARG A 125 15.80 25.74 5.93
CA ARG A 125 16.13 24.69 6.87
C ARG A 125 14.95 23.88 7.42
N TYR A 126 13.80 23.84 6.75
CA TYR A 126 12.75 22.88 7.07
C TYR A 126 13.22 21.44 6.78
N ASP A 127 13.00 20.52 7.72
CA ASP A 127 13.34 19.10 7.54
C ASP A 127 12.19 18.38 6.82
N ILE A 128 12.11 18.60 5.53
CA ILE A 128 11.11 17.96 4.66
C ILE A 128 11.79 16.78 3.98
N ARG A 129 11.11 15.63 3.96
CA ARG A 129 11.62 14.42 3.34
C ARG A 129 10.65 13.89 2.31
N PRO A 130 11.16 13.34 1.20
CA PRO A 130 10.33 12.61 0.26
C PRO A 130 9.61 11.45 0.97
N THR A 131 8.34 11.28 0.66
CA THR A 131 7.52 10.13 1.08
C THR A 131 7.38 9.12 -0.04
N MET A 132 7.86 9.48 -1.23
CA MET A 132 7.90 8.63 -2.41
C MET A 132 9.22 8.78 -3.15
N ALA A 133 9.60 7.72 -3.86
CA ALA A 133 10.74 7.74 -4.78
C ALA A 133 10.40 6.91 -6.02
N VAL A 134 10.77 7.43 -7.20
CA VAL A 134 10.55 6.77 -8.49
C VAL A 134 11.89 6.42 -9.10
N THR A 135 12.08 5.15 -9.46
CA THR A 135 13.30 4.63 -10.09
C THR A 135 12.98 3.61 -11.15
N LYS A 136 13.97 3.27 -11.98
CA LYS A 136 13.92 2.13 -12.92
C LYS A 136 14.67 0.94 -12.37
N ALA A 137 14.20 -0.25 -12.68
CA ALA A 137 14.83 -1.50 -12.29
C ALA A 137 14.57 -2.60 -13.32
N HIS A 138 15.35 -3.65 -13.22
CA HIS A 138 15.05 -4.93 -13.85
C HIS A 138 14.57 -5.90 -12.76
N ILE A 139 13.48 -6.59 -13.03
CA ILE A 139 13.03 -7.71 -12.20
C ILE A 139 13.28 -9.01 -12.97
N ASP A 140 13.62 -10.08 -12.25
CA ASP A 140 13.89 -11.38 -12.80
C ASP A 140 13.15 -12.45 -12.00
N LEU A 141 12.26 -13.18 -12.68
CA LEU A 141 11.40 -14.19 -12.09
C LEU A 141 11.49 -15.48 -12.91
N PRO A 142 11.66 -16.64 -12.26
CA PRO A 142 11.64 -17.94 -12.93
C PRO A 142 10.38 -18.14 -13.77
N GLU A 143 9.22 -17.73 -13.28
CA GLU A 143 7.92 -17.89 -13.95
C GLU A 143 7.85 -17.08 -15.25
N VAL A 144 8.53 -15.93 -15.34
CA VAL A 144 8.62 -15.14 -16.59
C VAL A 144 9.49 -15.89 -17.60
N ARG A 145 10.62 -16.47 -17.18
CA ARG A 145 11.46 -17.31 -18.06
C ARG A 145 10.71 -18.55 -18.55
N GLU A 146 9.92 -19.19 -17.68
CA GLU A 146 9.04 -20.31 -18.07
C GLU A 146 7.97 -19.86 -19.07
N ALA A 147 7.40 -18.66 -18.91
CA ALA A 147 6.44 -18.10 -19.84
C ALA A 147 7.04 -17.85 -21.23
N ILE A 148 8.30 -17.40 -21.28
CA ILE A 148 9.06 -17.24 -22.55
C ILE A 148 9.30 -18.63 -23.18
N ALA A 149 9.81 -19.60 -22.43
CA ALA A 149 10.06 -20.94 -22.91
C ALA A 149 8.80 -21.64 -23.43
N ALA A 150 7.65 -21.36 -22.82
CA ALA A 150 6.34 -21.87 -23.22
C ALA A 150 5.65 -21.01 -24.30
N HIS A 151 6.33 -20.03 -24.88
CA HIS A 151 5.80 -19.10 -25.90
C HIS A 151 4.55 -18.31 -25.47
N ARG A 152 4.35 -18.10 -24.16
CA ARG A 152 3.28 -17.24 -23.64
C ARG A 152 3.69 -15.77 -23.59
N LEU A 153 5.00 -15.49 -23.52
CA LEU A 153 5.61 -14.16 -23.63
C LEU A 153 6.68 -14.17 -24.68
N VAL A 154 6.97 -13.01 -25.26
CA VAL A 154 8.03 -12.82 -26.26
C VAL A 154 9.08 -11.87 -25.71
N ALA A 155 10.36 -12.24 -25.76
CA ALA A 155 11.45 -11.34 -25.41
C ALA A 155 11.62 -10.30 -26.55
N ASP A 156 11.04 -9.11 -26.36
CA ASP A 156 11.04 -8.01 -27.34
C ASP A 156 12.34 -7.18 -27.35
N GLY A 157 13.14 -7.31 -26.28
CA GLY A 157 14.40 -6.59 -26.12
C GLY A 157 14.23 -5.18 -25.52
N GLU A 158 13.02 -4.74 -25.25
CA GLU A 158 12.68 -3.43 -24.67
C GLU A 158 12.08 -3.58 -23.28
N LEU A 159 10.87 -4.13 -23.17
CA LEU A 159 10.22 -4.42 -21.91
C LEU A 159 10.72 -5.74 -21.33
N LEU A 160 10.77 -6.78 -22.14
CA LEU A 160 11.21 -8.12 -21.75
C LEU A 160 12.51 -8.47 -22.49
N LEU A 161 13.62 -8.48 -21.74
CA LEU A 161 14.94 -8.70 -22.31
C LEU A 161 15.18 -10.18 -22.64
N ARG A 162 16.12 -10.45 -23.53
CA ARG A 162 16.45 -11.83 -23.97
C ARG A 162 16.89 -12.77 -22.85
N ASN A 163 17.45 -12.21 -21.78
CA ASN A 163 17.83 -12.98 -20.59
C ASN A 163 16.65 -13.30 -19.63
N GLY A 164 15.44 -12.83 -19.96
CA GLY A 164 14.24 -13.00 -19.12
C GLY A 164 14.01 -11.90 -18.09
N SER A 165 14.91 -10.92 -17.97
CA SER A 165 14.70 -9.76 -17.10
C SER A 165 13.65 -8.82 -17.70
N THR A 166 12.79 -8.27 -16.84
CA THR A 166 11.75 -7.32 -17.25
C THR A 166 12.10 -5.92 -16.75
N VAL A 167 12.10 -4.94 -17.65
CA VAL A 167 12.32 -3.52 -17.31
C VAL A 167 11.05 -2.98 -16.67
N VAL A 168 11.19 -2.31 -15.52
CA VAL A 168 10.04 -1.74 -14.79
C VAL A 168 10.38 -0.36 -14.26
N THR A 169 9.39 0.53 -14.24
CA THR A 169 9.41 1.70 -13.38
C THR A 169 8.88 1.30 -12.01
N LYS A 170 9.62 1.62 -10.95
CA LYS A 170 9.25 1.31 -9.57
C LYS A 170 8.97 2.59 -8.81
N VAL A 171 7.90 2.57 -8.00
CA VAL A 171 7.61 3.65 -7.05
C VAL A 171 7.56 3.05 -5.64
N ALA A 172 8.42 3.53 -4.76
CA ALA A 172 8.30 3.26 -3.33
C ALA A 172 7.44 4.36 -2.70
N ILE A 173 6.46 3.97 -1.89
CA ILE A 173 5.52 4.88 -1.22
C ILE A 173 5.53 4.59 0.27
N GLU A 174 5.81 5.63 1.07
CA GLU A 174 5.56 5.65 2.51
C GLU A 174 4.21 6.35 2.73
N PRO A 175 3.15 5.62 3.11
CA PRO A 175 1.82 6.18 3.26
C PRO A 175 1.79 7.29 4.30
N VAL A 176 1.01 8.32 4.04
CA VAL A 176 0.75 9.43 4.96
C VAL A 176 -0.75 9.61 5.06
N TRP A 177 -1.33 9.26 6.19
CA TRP A 177 -2.76 9.31 6.39
C TRP A 177 -3.19 10.68 6.90
N TRP A 178 -3.96 11.39 6.10
CA TRP A 178 -4.65 12.59 6.54
C TRP A 178 -5.91 12.19 7.29
N LEU A 179 -5.86 12.25 8.62
CA LEU A 179 -6.84 11.62 9.49
C LEU A 179 -8.30 12.10 9.27
N PRO A 180 -8.58 13.40 9.03
CA PRO A 180 -9.93 13.83 8.72
C PRO A 180 -10.52 13.16 7.48
N GLY A 181 -9.71 12.96 6.43
CA GLY A 181 -10.12 12.27 5.22
C GLY A 181 -10.31 10.77 5.44
N VAL A 182 -9.42 10.15 6.20
CA VAL A 182 -9.52 8.73 6.56
C VAL A 182 -10.78 8.46 7.38
N ALA A 183 -11.11 9.32 8.34
CA ALA A 183 -12.34 9.21 9.15
C ALA A 183 -13.59 9.25 8.25
N ARG A 184 -13.66 10.21 7.31
CA ARG A 184 -14.74 10.27 6.32
C ARG A 184 -14.83 9.00 5.48
N ARG A 185 -13.67 8.49 5.00
CA ARG A 185 -13.61 7.28 4.18
C ARG A 185 -14.16 6.05 4.91
N PHE A 186 -13.97 5.98 6.23
CA PHE A 186 -14.48 4.89 7.08
C PHE A 186 -15.89 5.16 7.63
N ASN A 187 -16.47 6.31 7.28
CA ASN A 187 -17.78 6.74 7.80
C ASN A 187 -17.84 6.75 9.35
N VAL A 188 -16.78 7.26 9.96
CA VAL A 188 -16.69 7.46 11.43
C VAL A 188 -16.35 8.92 11.73
N SER A 189 -16.65 9.38 12.96
CA SER A 189 -16.20 10.72 13.34
C SER A 189 -14.68 10.72 13.57
N GLU A 190 -14.03 11.85 13.24
CA GLU A 190 -12.59 12.00 13.53
C GLU A 190 -12.29 11.86 15.03
N THR A 191 -13.21 12.30 15.90
CA THR A 191 -13.08 12.18 17.35
C THR A 191 -13.06 10.73 17.79
N ASP A 192 -13.95 9.89 17.25
CA ASP A 192 -13.99 8.47 17.59
C ASP A 192 -12.76 7.74 17.05
N LEU A 193 -12.33 8.08 15.83
CA LEU A 193 -11.10 7.52 15.26
C LEU A 193 -9.86 7.89 16.08
N ARG A 194 -9.75 9.15 16.54
CA ARG A 194 -8.67 9.61 17.42
C ARG A 194 -8.67 8.86 18.74
N ARG A 195 -9.85 8.68 19.34
CA ARG A 195 -10.01 7.93 20.60
C ARG A 195 -9.59 6.48 20.44
N ALA A 196 -10.10 5.79 19.42
CA ALA A 196 -9.73 4.41 19.12
C ALA A 196 -8.22 4.26 18.92
N LEU A 197 -7.59 5.15 18.12
CA LEU A 197 -6.13 5.15 17.92
C LEU A 197 -5.37 5.35 19.24
N PHE A 198 -5.85 6.21 20.13
CA PHE A 198 -5.23 6.41 21.44
C PHE A 198 -5.37 5.17 22.34
N GLU A 199 -6.58 4.63 22.47
CA GLU A 199 -6.88 3.50 23.35
C GLU A 199 -6.17 2.21 22.89
N GLU A 200 -6.28 1.85 21.59
CA GLU A 200 -5.72 0.62 21.03
C GLU A 200 -4.19 0.66 20.85
N THR A 201 -3.58 1.83 20.97
CA THR A 201 -2.11 1.96 21.01
C THR A 201 -1.57 2.05 22.44
N GLY A 202 -2.37 1.76 23.45
CA GLY A 202 -1.97 1.80 24.86
C GLY A 202 -1.66 3.20 25.37
N GLY A 203 -2.33 4.22 24.84
CA GLY A 203 -2.15 5.62 25.23
C GLY A 203 -0.96 6.31 24.57
N MET A 204 -0.35 5.70 23.54
CA MET A 204 0.58 6.42 22.70
C MET A 204 -0.12 7.62 22.04
N TYR A 205 0.57 8.74 21.91
CA TYR A 205 0.07 9.97 21.28
C TYR A 205 -1.13 10.59 22.02
N PRO A 206 -0.95 11.03 23.28
CA PRO A 206 -2.03 11.64 24.07
C PRO A 206 -2.61 12.90 23.39
N GLU A 207 -1.85 13.54 22.51
CA GLU A 207 -2.31 14.68 21.71
C GLU A 207 -3.52 14.33 20.82
N LEU A 208 -3.71 13.08 20.42
CA LEU A 208 -4.88 12.65 19.65
C LEU A 208 -6.18 13.02 20.36
N VAL A 209 -6.22 12.86 21.68
CA VAL A 209 -7.42 13.13 22.50
C VAL A 209 -7.36 14.46 23.28
N THR A 210 -6.17 14.99 23.56
CA THR A 210 -6.01 16.23 24.34
C THR A 210 -5.88 17.49 23.48
N ARG A 211 -5.64 17.35 22.17
CA ARG A 211 -5.36 18.44 21.24
C ARG A 211 -6.27 18.37 20.02
N SER A 212 -7.57 18.57 20.23
CA SER A 212 -8.56 18.60 19.15
C SER A 212 -8.35 19.77 18.14
N ASP A 213 -7.55 20.78 18.54
CA ASP A 213 -7.16 21.91 17.71
C ASP A 213 -6.07 21.55 16.67
N LEU A 214 -5.49 20.37 16.74
CA LEU A 214 -4.42 19.94 15.84
C LEU A 214 -4.97 19.07 14.72
N GLU A 215 -4.54 19.36 13.49
CA GLU A 215 -4.73 18.47 12.35
C GLU A 215 -3.74 17.31 12.43
N VAL A 216 -4.21 16.10 12.19
CA VAL A 216 -3.40 14.88 12.35
C VAL A 216 -3.03 14.29 11.00
N LEU A 217 -1.74 14.09 10.81
CA LEU A 217 -1.16 13.28 9.74
C LEU A 217 -0.54 12.05 10.39
N LEU A 218 -1.10 10.89 10.13
CA LEU A 218 -0.65 9.63 10.72
C LEU A 218 0.01 8.73 9.66
N PRO A 219 1.33 8.63 9.63
CA PRO A 219 2.01 7.63 8.80
C PRO A 219 1.76 6.24 9.37
N PRO A 220 1.16 5.32 8.63
CA PRO A 220 0.99 3.94 9.08
C PRO A 220 2.30 3.17 9.01
N VAL A 221 2.34 2.05 9.69
CA VAL A 221 3.37 1.02 9.50
C VAL A 221 3.15 0.34 8.13
N GLY A 222 4.25 -0.01 7.48
CA GLY A 222 4.23 -0.61 6.15
C GLY A 222 4.36 0.44 5.05
N GLY A 223 4.36 -0.02 3.83
CA GLY A 223 4.51 0.80 2.65
C GLY A 223 3.87 0.16 1.44
N GLN A 224 4.01 0.83 0.31
CA GLN A 224 3.56 0.29 -0.97
C GLN A 224 4.71 0.37 -1.98
N THR A 225 4.74 -0.55 -2.92
CA THR A 225 5.63 -0.48 -4.08
C THR A 225 4.80 -0.67 -5.32
N VAL A 226 4.88 0.27 -6.24
CA VAL A 226 4.26 0.16 -7.56
C VAL A 226 5.29 -0.37 -8.55
N TYR A 227 4.90 -1.30 -9.38
CA TYR A 227 5.67 -1.80 -10.52
C TYR A 227 4.89 -1.51 -11.79
N VAL A 228 5.44 -0.69 -12.67
CA VAL A 228 4.81 -0.33 -13.95
C VAL A 228 5.56 -1.05 -15.08
N PHE A 229 4.81 -1.71 -15.93
CA PHE A 229 5.24 -2.44 -17.12
C PHE A 229 4.81 -1.65 -18.35
N GLY A 230 5.75 -1.04 -19.06
CA GLY A 230 5.49 -0.08 -20.13
C GLY A 230 5.69 1.37 -19.68
N ASP A 231 5.06 2.31 -20.39
CA ASP A 231 5.20 3.75 -20.10
C ASP A 231 4.28 4.18 -18.93
N PRO A 232 4.81 4.74 -17.84
CA PRO A 232 3.99 5.22 -16.73
C PRO A 232 2.96 6.30 -17.12
N ARG A 233 3.20 7.07 -18.19
CA ARG A 233 2.28 8.11 -18.67
C ARG A 233 0.98 7.53 -19.22
N ASP A 234 1.01 6.29 -19.69
CA ASP A 234 -0.16 5.59 -20.23
C ASP A 234 -1.16 5.16 -19.14
N LEU A 235 -0.74 5.11 -17.86
CA LEU A 235 -1.62 4.78 -16.74
C LEU A 235 -2.80 5.74 -16.60
N ALA A 236 -2.61 7.01 -16.93
CA ALA A 236 -3.65 8.04 -16.83
C ALA A 236 -4.53 8.14 -18.09
N ASN A 237 -4.16 7.45 -19.18
CA ASN A 237 -4.89 7.46 -20.44
C ASN A 237 -5.96 6.35 -20.46
N PRO A 238 -7.27 6.68 -20.39
CA PRO A 238 -8.32 5.67 -20.38
C PRO A 238 -8.50 4.91 -21.71
N ASP A 239 -7.87 5.37 -22.79
CA ASP A 239 -7.93 4.72 -24.10
C ASP A 239 -6.81 3.66 -24.27
N VAL A 240 -5.81 3.69 -23.39
CA VAL A 240 -4.74 2.67 -23.33
C VAL A 240 -5.17 1.52 -22.45
N THR A 241 -5.05 0.29 -22.93
CA THR A 241 -5.44 -0.89 -22.16
C THR A 241 -4.57 -1.05 -20.92
N LEU A 242 -5.15 -0.88 -19.73
CA LEU A 242 -4.50 -1.08 -18.45
C LEU A 242 -4.84 -2.46 -17.87
N THR A 243 -3.78 -3.25 -17.60
CA THR A 243 -3.86 -4.47 -16.79
C THR A 243 -3.34 -4.19 -15.39
N ALA A 244 -4.11 -4.47 -14.34
CA ALA A 244 -3.76 -4.10 -12.98
C ALA A 244 -3.88 -5.26 -11.98
N ARG A 245 -2.99 -5.27 -10.99
CA ARG A 245 -3.04 -6.13 -9.81
C ARG A 245 -2.80 -5.33 -8.54
N MET A 246 -3.72 -5.46 -7.59
CA MET A 246 -3.50 -5.03 -6.21
C MET A 246 -3.11 -6.26 -5.39
N HIS A 247 -1.86 -6.30 -4.92
CA HIS A 247 -1.30 -7.45 -4.21
C HIS A 247 -0.95 -7.07 -2.77
N ASP A 248 -1.43 -7.85 -1.81
CA ASP A 248 -1.01 -7.72 -0.42
C ASP A 248 0.10 -8.73 -0.12
N GLU A 249 1.12 -8.29 0.59
CA GLU A 249 2.32 -9.05 0.91
C GLU A 249 2.01 -10.41 1.52
N CYS A 250 2.78 -11.40 1.10
CA CYS A 250 2.84 -12.71 1.68
C CYS A 250 4.29 -13.23 1.59
N ASN A 251 5.13 -12.85 2.56
CA ASN A 251 6.56 -13.10 2.54
C ASN A 251 6.90 -14.59 2.26
N GLY A 252 6.27 -15.51 2.98
CA GLY A 252 6.53 -16.94 2.81
C GLY A 252 6.22 -17.45 1.40
N SER A 253 5.15 -16.96 0.77
CA SER A 253 4.76 -17.38 -0.59
C SER A 253 5.51 -16.57 -1.65
N ASP A 254 5.51 -15.24 -1.56
CA ASP A 254 6.04 -14.37 -2.61
C ASP A 254 7.56 -14.52 -2.76
N VAL A 255 8.29 -14.68 -1.65
CA VAL A 255 9.75 -14.74 -1.64
C VAL A 255 10.25 -16.20 -1.62
N PHE A 256 9.66 -17.05 -0.78
CA PHE A 256 10.17 -18.41 -0.51
C PHE A 256 9.34 -19.53 -1.16
N GLY A 257 8.29 -19.18 -1.92
CA GLY A 257 7.51 -20.16 -2.69
C GLY A 257 6.67 -21.11 -1.84
N SER A 258 6.27 -20.71 -0.61
CA SER A 258 5.35 -21.52 0.20
C SER A 258 4.04 -21.75 -0.57
N ASP A 259 3.62 -22.99 -0.64
CA ASP A 259 2.46 -23.46 -1.42
C ASP A 259 1.16 -23.57 -0.61
N ILE A 260 1.20 -23.14 0.67
CA ILE A 260 0.03 -23.16 1.57
C ILE A 260 -1.04 -22.13 1.18
N CYS A 261 -0.70 -21.18 0.32
CA CYS A 261 -1.60 -20.17 -0.22
C CYS A 261 -1.30 -19.88 -1.69
N THR A 262 -2.14 -19.06 -2.31
CA THR A 262 -2.04 -18.71 -3.74
C THR A 262 -1.37 -17.36 -4.00
N CYS A 263 -0.70 -16.75 -3.02
CA CYS A 263 -0.19 -15.37 -3.16
C CYS A 263 0.85 -15.26 -4.28
N ARG A 264 1.96 -16.04 -4.25
CA ARG A 264 2.95 -16.03 -5.32
C ARG A 264 2.38 -16.42 -6.69
N PRO A 265 1.62 -17.50 -6.85
CA PRO A 265 0.98 -17.82 -8.13
C PRO A 265 0.13 -16.68 -8.69
N TYR A 266 -0.64 -15.96 -7.85
CA TYR A 266 -1.38 -14.80 -8.27
C TYR A 266 -0.48 -13.63 -8.67
N LEU A 267 0.61 -13.39 -7.92
CA LEU A 267 1.54 -12.32 -8.21
C LEU A 267 2.22 -12.54 -9.56
N THR A 268 2.79 -13.72 -9.76
CA THR A 268 3.53 -14.06 -10.98
C THR A 268 2.63 -14.14 -12.21
N HIS A 269 1.40 -14.69 -12.06
CA HIS A 269 0.39 -14.65 -13.11
C HIS A 269 0.01 -13.21 -13.48
N ALA A 270 -0.18 -12.34 -12.51
CA ALA A 270 -0.49 -10.95 -12.77
C ALA A 270 0.67 -10.21 -13.47
N ILE A 271 1.91 -10.52 -13.11
CA ILE A 271 3.09 -9.98 -13.79
C ILE A 271 3.12 -10.44 -15.25
N GLU A 272 2.86 -11.72 -15.53
CA GLU A 272 2.75 -12.25 -16.88
C GLU A 272 1.65 -11.52 -17.68
N GLU A 273 0.45 -11.31 -17.08
CA GLU A 273 -0.65 -10.57 -17.71
C GLU A 273 -0.29 -9.09 -17.96
N CYS A 274 0.41 -8.43 -17.02
CA CYS A 274 0.88 -7.05 -17.17
C CYS A 274 1.89 -6.92 -18.31
N ILE A 275 2.87 -7.83 -18.39
CA ILE A 275 3.86 -7.85 -19.47
C ILE A 275 3.16 -8.06 -20.82
N ARG A 276 2.26 -9.05 -20.90
CA ARG A 276 1.50 -9.34 -22.13
C ARG A 276 0.67 -8.14 -22.57
N GLY A 277 -0.03 -7.48 -21.63
CA GLY A 277 -0.82 -6.29 -21.92
C GLY A 277 0.04 -5.14 -22.44
N ALA A 278 1.20 -4.91 -21.84
CA ALA A 278 2.14 -3.88 -22.28
C ALA A 278 2.73 -4.17 -23.67
N GLN A 279 3.12 -5.43 -23.93
CA GLN A 279 3.59 -5.85 -25.25
C GLN A 279 2.53 -5.75 -26.37
N ALA A 280 1.25 -5.75 -25.98
CA ALA A 280 0.14 -5.52 -26.91
C ALA A 280 -0.21 -4.03 -27.10
N GLY A 281 0.67 -3.11 -26.68
CA GLY A 281 0.46 -1.67 -26.81
C GLY A 281 -0.33 -1.05 -25.65
N GLY A 282 -0.51 -1.78 -24.56
CA GLY A 282 -1.10 -1.29 -23.32
C GLY A 282 -0.05 -0.96 -22.25
N VAL A 283 -0.50 -0.92 -21.00
CA VAL A 283 0.35 -0.74 -19.82
C VAL A 283 -0.08 -1.70 -18.71
N GLY A 284 0.89 -2.18 -17.93
CA GLY A 284 0.64 -3.03 -16.77
C GLY A 284 1.01 -2.35 -15.47
N VAL A 285 0.27 -2.62 -14.39
CA VAL A 285 0.63 -2.16 -13.05
C VAL A 285 0.39 -3.21 -11.99
N VAL A 286 1.41 -3.45 -11.15
CA VAL A 286 1.26 -4.22 -9.91
C VAL A 286 1.52 -3.29 -8.74
N ILE A 287 0.55 -3.17 -7.84
CA ILE A 287 0.68 -2.44 -6.60
C ILE A 287 0.83 -3.45 -5.47
N TYR A 288 2.01 -3.47 -4.87
CA TYR A 288 2.40 -4.38 -3.80
C TYR A 288 2.28 -3.66 -2.46
N CYS A 289 1.34 -4.09 -1.63
CA CYS A 289 1.06 -3.48 -0.33
C CYS A 289 1.62 -4.35 0.79
N ARG A 290 2.42 -3.75 1.68
CA ARG A 290 2.98 -4.45 2.85
C ARG A 290 1.93 -4.58 3.94
N LYS A 291 1.03 -5.53 3.77
CA LYS A 291 -0.08 -5.86 4.67
C LYS A 291 -0.14 -7.37 4.92
N GLU A 292 0.97 -7.90 5.43
CA GLU A 292 1.15 -9.34 5.69
C GLU A 292 0.00 -9.93 6.51
N GLY A 293 -0.43 -11.15 6.11
CA GLY A 293 -1.45 -11.90 6.82
C GLY A 293 -2.79 -11.18 6.91
N ARG A 294 -3.26 -10.49 5.87
CA ARG A 294 -4.47 -9.66 5.86
C ARG A 294 -4.41 -8.52 6.88
N ALA A 295 -3.22 -7.93 7.07
CA ALA A 295 -2.87 -6.94 8.07
C ALA A 295 -2.99 -7.43 9.53
N LEU A 296 -3.12 -8.75 9.75
CA LEU A 296 -3.06 -9.38 11.07
C LEU A 296 -1.62 -9.67 11.51
N GLY A 297 -0.68 -9.61 10.58
CA GLY A 297 0.72 -9.95 10.78
C GLY A 297 1.05 -11.42 10.56
N GLU A 298 2.34 -11.71 10.33
CA GLU A 298 2.80 -13.07 9.99
C GLU A 298 2.65 -14.05 11.16
N VAL A 299 2.88 -13.59 12.40
CA VAL A 299 2.70 -14.42 13.61
C VAL A 299 1.26 -14.92 13.70
N THR A 300 0.27 -14.04 13.62
CA THR A 300 -1.14 -14.42 13.66
C THR A 300 -1.49 -15.36 12.51
N LYS A 301 -1.02 -15.08 11.31
CA LYS A 301 -1.21 -15.93 10.13
C LYS A 301 -0.70 -17.36 10.38
N PHE A 302 0.48 -17.54 10.98
CA PHE A 302 1.02 -18.87 11.29
C PHE A 302 0.22 -19.58 12.38
N LEU A 303 -0.26 -18.86 13.39
CA LEU A 303 -1.19 -19.43 14.38
C LEU A 303 -2.48 -19.92 13.72
N VAL A 304 -3.03 -19.20 12.77
CA VAL A 304 -4.19 -19.62 11.98
C VAL A 304 -3.88 -20.88 11.17
N TYR A 305 -2.72 -20.95 10.53
CA TYR A 305 -2.31 -22.17 9.80
C TYR A 305 -2.20 -23.38 10.73
N ASN A 306 -1.60 -23.20 11.91
CA ASN A 306 -1.51 -24.27 12.91
C ASN A 306 -2.89 -24.72 13.40
N ALA A 307 -3.80 -23.79 13.69
CA ALA A 307 -5.16 -24.09 14.11
C ALA A 307 -5.94 -24.86 13.03
N ARG A 308 -5.82 -24.43 11.76
CA ARG A 308 -6.44 -25.12 10.62
C ARG A 308 -5.94 -26.57 10.48
N LYS A 309 -4.63 -26.74 10.50
CA LYS A 309 -4.00 -28.05 10.24
C LYS A 309 -4.12 -29.03 11.40
N ARG A 310 -4.35 -28.55 12.63
CA ARG A 310 -4.50 -29.39 13.82
C ARG A 310 -5.94 -29.61 14.29
N GLN A 311 -6.91 -28.97 13.63
CA GLN A 311 -8.31 -29.17 13.98
C GLN A 311 -8.77 -30.60 13.68
N ASP A 312 -9.86 -31.03 14.33
CA ASP A 312 -10.48 -32.32 14.07
C ASP A 312 -10.91 -32.42 12.59
N GLY A 313 -10.60 -33.53 11.97
CA GLY A 313 -10.82 -33.74 10.52
C GLY A 313 -9.78 -33.08 9.60
N GLY A 314 -8.78 -32.39 10.14
CA GLY A 314 -7.69 -31.76 9.41
C GLY A 314 -8.06 -30.45 8.74
N ASP A 315 -7.13 -29.89 7.97
CA ASP A 315 -7.29 -28.62 7.26
C ASP A 315 -8.30 -28.77 6.11
N SER A 316 -9.50 -28.22 6.26
CA SER A 316 -10.58 -28.32 5.26
C SER A 316 -11.10 -26.95 4.83
N ALA A 317 -11.58 -26.86 3.59
CA ALA A 317 -12.03 -25.61 3.01
C ALA A 317 -13.26 -25.01 3.72
N ASN A 318 -14.17 -25.85 4.23
CA ASN A 318 -15.37 -25.38 4.94
C ASN A 318 -15.07 -24.65 6.26
N ASN A 319 -13.89 -24.87 6.87
CA ASN A 319 -13.48 -24.24 8.13
C ASN A 319 -12.43 -23.15 7.95
N TYR A 320 -12.11 -22.78 6.72
CA TYR A 320 -11.01 -21.85 6.42
C TYR A 320 -11.14 -20.50 7.12
N PHE A 321 -12.27 -19.83 6.97
CA PHE A 321 -12.50 -18.51 7.58
C PHE A 321 -12.76 -18.60 9.08
N LEU A 322 -13.46 -19.64 9.53
CA LEU A 322 -13.75 -19.85 10.95
C LEU A 322 -12.46 -19.86 11.81
N ARG A 323 -11.40 -20.50 11.32
CA ARG A 323 -10.13 -20.54 12.08
C ARG A 323 -9.43 -19.20 12.12
N THR A 324 -9.57 -18.38 11.10
CA THR A 324 -9.07 -16.99 11.13
C THR A 324 -9.80 -16.18 12.20
N GLU A 325 -11.12 -16.24 12.23
CA GLU A 325 -11.94 -15.55 13.25
C GLU A 325 -11.65 -16.03 14.67
N CYS A 326 -11.52 -17.35 14.87
CA CYS A 326 -11.20 -17.90 16.19
C CYS A 326 -9.86 -17.40 16.75
N VAL A 327 -8.87 -17.18 15.90
CA VAL A 327 -7.52 -16.73 16.32
C VAL A 327 -7.43 -15.21 16.39
N ALA A 328 -7.99 -14.51 15.42
CA ALA A 328 -7.79 -13.08 15.21
C ALA A 328 -9.00 -12.20 15.59
N GLY A 329 -10.17 -12.79 15.85
CA GLY A 329 -11.40 -12.05 16.11
C GLY A 329 -12.04 -11.42 14.88
N VAL A 330 -11.38 -11.49 13.72
CA VAL A 330 -11.80 -10.89 12.46
C VAL A 330 -11.18 -11.67 11.29
N GLN A 331 -11.80 -11.60 10.12
CA GLN A 331 -11.25 -12.26 8.92
C GLN A 331 -10.18 -11.42 8.20
N ASP A 332 -10.26 -10.09 8.29
CA ASP A 332 -9.45 -9.17 7.49
C ASP A 332 -9.40 -7.76 8.10
N MET A 333 -8.22 -7.15 8.19
CA MET A 333 -8.01 -5.78 8.69
C MET A 333 -7.30 -4.89 7.65
N ARG A 334 -7.35 -5.21 6.36
CA ARG A 334 -6.58 -4.48 5.35
C ARG A 334 -7.10 -3.10 5.00
N PHE A 335 -8.37 -2.77 5.32
CA PHE A 335 -9.01 -1.51 4.96
C PHE A 335 -8.84 -1.19 3.47
N GLN A 336 -9.50 -1.97 2.63
CA GLN A 336 -9.37 -1.85 1.16
C GLN A 336 -9.85 -0.50 0.62
N GLU A 337 -10.62 0.25 1.39
CA GLU A 337 -11.13 1.59 1.09
C GLU A 337 -10.01 2.62 0.84
N LEU A 338 -8.83 2.42 1.42
CA LEU A 338 -7.67 3.29 1.21
C LEU A 338 -6.80 2.87 0.01
N MET A 339 -7.02 1.68 -0.53
CA MET A 339 -6.20 1.14 -1.60
C MET A 339 -6.32 1.92 -2.94
N PRO A 340 -7.47 2.48 -3.33
CA PRO A 340 -7.58 3.23 -4.58
C PRO A 340 -6.76 4.52 -4.63
N ASP A 341 -6.33 5.06 -3.49
CA ASP A 341 -5.60 6.34 -3.42
C ASP A 341 -4.34 6.32 -4.32
N VAL A 342 -3.61 5.20 -4.34
CA VAL A 342 -2.43 5.06 -5.19
C VAL A 342 -2.80 5.00 -6.69
N LEU A 343 -3.95 4.45 -7.04
CA LEU A 343 -4.46 4.47 -8.41
C LEU A 343 -4.82 5.90 -8.82
N HIS A 344 -5.47 6.67 -7.94
CA HIS A 344 -5.73 8.09 -8.18
C HIS A 344 -4.46 8.91 -8.28
N TRP A 345 -3.44 8.59 -7.47
CA TRP A 345 -2.12 9.23 -7.58
C TRP A 345 -1.46 8.97 -8.94
N LEU A 346 -1.61 7.76 -9.50
CA LEU A 346 -1.16 7.39 -10.84
C LEU A 346 -2.04 7.97 -11.97
N GLY A 347 -3.12 8.69 -11.65
CA GLY A 347 -4.04 9.25 -12.62
C GLY A 347 -5.02 8.24 -13.24
N VAL A 348 -5.06 7.02 -12.73
CA VAL A 348 -5.92 5.94 -13.28
C VAL A 348 -7.40 6.31 -13.16
N ARG A 349 -8.13 6.17 -14.27
CA ARG A 349 -9.58 6.36 -14.35
C ARG A 349 -10.31 5.09 -14.76
N LYS A 350 -9.60 4.17 -15.42
CA LYS A 350 -10.14 2.90 -15.91
C LYS A 350 -9.10 1.80 -15.83
N ILE A 351 -9.50 0.66 -15.30
CA ILE A 351 -8.75 -0.59 -15.34
C ILE A 351 -9.47 -1.52 -16.33
N HIS A 352 -8.83 -1.86 -17.45
CA HIS A 352 -9.44 -2.71 -18.44
C HIS A 352 -9.46 -4.18 -18.00
N ARG A 353 -8.40 -4.62 -17.33
CA ARG A 353 -8.23 -5.99 -16.85
C ARG A 353 -7.72 -5.99 -15.42
N LEU A 354 -8.55 -6.36 -14.46
CA LEU A 354 -8.20 -6.48 -13.05
C LEU A 354 -7.91 -7.94 -12.69
N VAL A 355 -6.63 -8.25 -12.42
CA VAL A 355 -6.21 -9.61 -12.02
C VAL A 355 -6.50 -9.81 -10.53
N SER A 356 -7.73 -10.17 -10.21
CA SER A 356 -8.20 -10.35 -8.82
C SER A 356 -9.53 -11.10 -8.76
N MET A 357 -9.65 -12.01 -7.77
CA MET A 357 -10.94 -12.58 -7.39
C MET A 357 -11.59 -11.86 -6.19
N SER A 358 -10.91 -10.91 -5.55
CA SER A 358 -11.40 -10.23 -4.35
C SER A 358 -12.50 -9.22 -4.68
N ASN A 359 -13.71 -9.42 -4.14
CA ASN A 359 -14.79 -8.44 -4.25
C ASN A 359 -14.48 -7.18 -3.46
N MET A 360 -13.93 -7.29 -2.23
CA MET A 360 -13.56 -6.12 -1.43
C MET A 360 -12.65 -5.15 -2.20
N LYS A 361 -11.66 -5.66 -2.95
CA LYS A 361 -10.80 -4.83 -3.79
C LYS A 361 -11.53 -4.23 -4.98
N TYR A 362 -12.33 -5.03 -5.65
CA TYR A 362 -13.14 -4.59 -6.77
C TYR A 362 -14.10 -3.47 -6.35
N ASP A 363 -14.86 -3.71 -5.27
CA ASP A 363 -15.86 -2.77 -4.76
C ASP A 363 -15.18 -1.45 -4.31
N ALA A 364 -14.04 -1.52 -3.63
CA ALA A 364 -13.28 -0.34 -3.24
C ALA A 364 -12.82 0.49 -4.45
N ILE A 365 -12.33 -0.16 -5.51
CA ILE A 365 -11.90 0.51 -6.75
C ILE A 365 -13.10 1.18 -7.43
N VAL A 366 -14.18 0.45 -7.63
CA VAL A 366 -15.39 0.97 -8.32
C VAL A 366 -16.04 2.08 -7.51
N SER A 367 -16.17 1.91 -6.19
CA SER A 367 -16.75 2.93 -5.31
C SER A 367 -15.92 4.21 -5.26
N SER A 368 -14.61 4.15 -5.57
CA SER A 368 -13.76 5.33 -5.69
C SER A 368 -13.92 6.09 -7.01
N GLY A 369 -14.77 5.57 -7.94
CA GLY A 369 -15.03 6.17 -9.24
C GLY A 369 -14.06 5.73 -10.34
N ILE A 370 -13.33 4.63 -10.16
CA ILE A 370 -12.48 4.01 -11.20
C ILE A 370 -13.30 2.92 -11.89
N GLU A 371 -13.40 2.99 -13.23
CA GLU A 371 -14.06 1.95 -14.00
C GLU A 371 -13.23 0.66 -14.02
N VAL A 372 -13.90 -0.49 -13.95
CA VAL A 372 -13.28 -1.81 -14.13
C VAL A 372 -14.00 -2.57 -15.24
N GLY A 373 -13.26 -2.92 -16.29
CA GLY A 373 -13.78 -3.67 -17.43
C GLY A 373 -13.96 -5.15 -17.09
N THR A 374 -12.91 -5.94 -17.13
CA THR A 374 -12.96 -7.38 -16.86
C THR A 374 -12.16 -7.76 -15.64
N ARG A 375 -12.60 -8.81 -14.95
CA ARG A 375 -11.83 -9.45 -13.87
C ARG A 375 -11.18 -10.71 -14.40
N VAL A 376 -9.94 -10.93 -13.99
CA VAL A 376 -9.15 -12.11 -14.37
C VAL A 376 -8.80 -12.89 -13.10
N ARG A 377 -9.23 -14.14 -13.06
CA ARG A 377 -8.85 -15.05 -11.97
C ARG A 377 -7.54 -15.79 -12.27
N ILE A 378 -6.97 -16.42 -11.25
CA ILE A 378 -5.85 -17.32 -11.45
C ILE A 378 -6.32 -18.59 -12.17
N PRO A 379 -5.59 -19.07 -13.18
CA PRO A 379 -5.86 -20.38 -13.79
C PRO A 379 -5.68 -21.53 -12.80
N ASP A 380 -6.56 -22.54 -12.84
CA ASP A 380 -6.53 -23.67 -11.91
C ASP A 380 -5.20 -24.44 -11.90
N ARG A 381 -4.52 -24.52 -13.05
CA ARG A 381 -3.20 -25.15 -13.18
C ARG A 381 -2.10 -24.48 -12.35
N LEU A 382 -2.30 -23.22 -11.96
CA LEU A 382 -1.35 -22.46 -11.14
C LEU A 382 -1.67 -22.53 -9.65
N VAL A 383 -2.78 -23.13 -9.25
CA VAL A 383 -3.17 -23.27 -7.85
C VAL A 383 -2.43 -24.46 -7.24
N PRO A 384 -1.54 -24.26 -6.26
CA PRO A 384 -0.87 -25.34 -5.56
C PRO A 384 -1.90 -26.28 -4.88
N ALA A 385 -1.55 -27.56 -4.77
CA ALA A 385 -2.47 -28.55 -4.18
C ALA A 385 -2.88 -28.20 -2.75
N ASP A 386 -1.94 -27.75 -1.90
CA ASP A 386 -2.23 -27.35 -0.51
C ASP A 386 -3.07 -26.07 -0.42
N ALA A 387 -2.93 -25.17 -1.41
CA ALA A 387 -3.70 -23.93 -1.49
C ALA A 387 -5.12 -24.10 -2.07
N ARG A 388 -5.50 -25.30 -2.53
CA ARG A 388 -6.87 -25.57 -3.02
C ARG A 388 -7.90 -25.29 -1.93
N VAL A 389 -7.55 -25.57 -0.67
CA VAL A 389 -8.39 -25.23 0.51
C VAL A 389 -8.76 -23.75 0.53
N GLU A 390 -7.81 -22.86 0.26
CA GLU A 390 -8.04 -21.41 0.23
C GLU A 390 -8.95 -21.01 -0.93
N ILE A 391 -8.69 -21.53 -2.12
CA ILE A 391 -9.44 -21.13 -3.32
C ILE A 391 -10.89 -21.60 -3.22
N ASN A 392 -11.14 -22.85 -2.84
CA ASN A 392 -12.49 -23.38 -2.71
C ASN A 392 -13.27 -22.64 -1.60
N ALA A 393 -12.63 -22.35 -0.47
CA ALA A 393 -13.25 -21.54 0.59
C ALA A 393 -13.62 -20.13 0.11
N LYS A 394 -12.75 -19.49 -0.67
CA LYS A 394 -13.03 -18.16 -1.23
C LYS A 394 -14.18 -18.20 -2.24
N MET A 395 -14.22 -19.18 -3.14
CA MET A 395 -15.31 -19.33 -4.11
C MET A 395 -16.65 -19.51 -3.39
N ALA A 396 -16.71 -20.39 -2.40
CA ALA A 396 -17.91 -20.60 -1.58
C ALA A 396 -18.33 -19.36 -0.78
N ALA A 397 -17.37 -18.51 -0.39
CA ALA A 397 -17.64 -17.23 0.26
C ALA A 397 -18.00 -16.09 -0.72
N GLY A 398 -18.27 -16.40 -2.00
CA GLY A 398 -18.74 -15.45 -2.99
C GLY A 398 -17.64 -14.62 -3.67
N TYR A 399 -16.36 -14.98 -3.54
CA TYR A 399 -15.31 -14.35 -4.33
C TYR A 399 -15.50 -14.62 -5.81
N PHE A 400 -15.13 -13.67 -6.66
CA PHE A 400 -15.30 -13.78 -8.10
C PHE A 400 -14.68 -15.06 -8.67
N THR A 401 -15.49 -15.80 -9.41
CA THR A 401 -15.06 -16.98 -10.18
C THR A 401 -15.92 -17.09 -11.45
N ASP A 402 -15.34 -17.67 -12.49
CA ASP A 402 -16.00 -18.08 -13.73
C ASP A 402 -16.18 -19.62 -13.78
N SER A 403 -15.81 -20.29 -12.68
CA SER A 403 -15.97 -21.74 -12.50
C SER A 403 -17.15 -22.04 -11.58
N GLU A 404 -17.57 -23.31 -11.57
CA GLU A 404 -18.59 -23.81 -10.66
C GLU A 404 -18.14 -23.62 -9.19
N VAL A 405 -19.08 -23.15 -8.36
CA VAL A 405 -18.82 -22.93 -6.94
C VAL A 405 -18.90 -24.28 -6.22
N PRO A 406 -17.88 -24.64 -5.41
CA PRO A 406 -17.86 -25.90 -4.69
C PRO A 406 -19.07 -26.04 -3.76
N ASP A 407 -19.68 -27.21 -3.74
CA ASP A 407 -20.73 -27.54 -2.79
C ASP A 407 -20.16 -27.88 -1.39
N VAL A 408 -21.07 -28.11 -0.42
CA VAL A 408 -20.66 -28.41 0.97
C VAL A 408 -19.84 -29.71 1.06
N ALA A 409 -20.20 -30.72 0.26
CA ALA A 409 -19.49 -32.00 0.28
C ALA A 409 -18.07 -31.84 -0.29
N GLU A 410 -17.93 -31.09 -1.37
CA GLU A 410 -16.63 -30.75 -1.95
C GLU A 410 -15.77 -29.94 -1.01
N LEU A 411 -16.33 -28.94 -0.30
CA LEU A 411 -15.62 -28.15 0.70
C LEU A 411 -15.11 -29.01 1.86
N CYS A 412 -15.89 -29.95 2.35
CA CYS A 412 -15.47 -30.90 3.39
C CYS A 412 -14.38 -31.85 2.93
N ASN A 413 -14.39 -32.23 1.66
CA ASN A 413 -13.43 -33.16 1.06
C ASN A 413 -12.15 -32.47 0.57
N THR A 414 -12.20 -31.15 0.31
CA THR A 414 -11.01 -30.36 -0.05
C THR A 414 -10.14 -30.13 1.19
N LYS A 415 -9.03 -30.84 1.26
CA LYS A 415 -8.13 -30.82 2.42
C LYS A 415 -6.69 -30.46 2.03
N GLY A 416 -6.07 -29.66 2.89
CA GLY A 416 -4.63 -29.39 2.85
C GLY A 416 -3.81 -30.49 3.51
N ARG A 417 -2.50 -30.45 3.30
CA ARG A 417 -1.53 -31.36 3.91
C ARG A 417 -1.54 -31.24 5.44
N SER A 418 -1.24 -32.35 6.13
CA SER A 418 -0.94 -32.32 7.56
C SER A 418 0.39 -31.59 7.83
N LEU A 419 0.65 -31.26 9.11
CA LEU A 419 1.93 -30.68 9.54
C LEU A 419 3.07 -31.75 9.66
N ARG A 420 2.79 -33.00 9.36
CA ARG A 420 3.75 -34.09 9.41
C ARG A 420 4.24 -34.46 8.03
#